data_6fec7df8e634e06430bd408458329243
#
_entry.id   6fec7df8e634e06430bd408458329243
#
_cell.length_a   1.000
_cell.length_b   1.000
_cell.length_c   1.000
_cell.angle_alpha   90.00
_cell.angle_beta   90.00
_cell.angle_gamma   90.00
#
_symmetry.space_group_name_H-M   'P 1'
#
loop_
_entity.id
_entity.type
_entity.pdbx_description
1 polymer ?
#
loop_
_entity_poly.entity_id
_entity_poly.type
_entity_poly.pdbx_seq_one_letter_code
_entity_poly.pdbx_strand_id
1 'polypeptide(L)'
;MKHIFVINPVAGKKDSTEEIREAVSKRLNADEYVIYVTKKPLDAWRFVHEYAAARPDEPLRFYACGGDGTLNEVVNGAAGFPNAAVGCYPSGSGNDFLKYFGKKKDFLDIDALVAGAEVEVDLLRFSDRYVINILNI
;
A
#
# COMPACT_ATOMS: atom_id res chain seq x y z
N MET A 1 -6.47 -6.96 -13.00
CA MET A 1 -5.95 -6.19 -11.84
C MET A 1 -5.07 -7.08 -10.98
N LYS A 2 -3.83 -6.68 -10.78
CA LYS A 2 -2.93 -7.38 -9.86
C LYS A 2 -2.92 -6.63 -8.52
N HIS A 3 -3.11 -7.36 -7.44
CA HIS A 3 -3.10 -6.83 -6.08
C HIS A 3 -1.79 -7.19 -5.40
N ILE A 4 -1.01 -6.20 -4.98
CA ILE A 4 0.32 -6.40 -4.42
C ILE A 4 0.34 -5.89 -2.98
N PHE A 5 0.54 -6.78 -2.02
CA PHE A 5 0.56 -6.46 -0.60
C PHE A 5 2.00 -6.32 -0.15
N VAL A 6 2.39 -5.10 0.20
CA VAL A 6 3.75 -4.76 0.63
C VAL A 6 3.73 -4.65 2.15
N ILE A 7 4.29 -5.61 2.83
CA ILE A 7 4.16 -5.77 4.27
C ILE A 7 5.46 -5.43 4.99
N ASN A 8 5.37 -4.50 5.95
CA ASN A 8 6.43 -4.26 6.90
C ASN A 8 6.18 -5.14 8.14
N PRO A 9 6.96 -6.20 8.35
CA PRO A 9 6.68 -7.17 9.41
C PRO A 9 6.94 -6.64 10.83
N VAL A 10 7.66 -5.53 10.95
CA VAL A 10 7.97 -4.93 12.25
C VAL A 10 7.12 -3.71 12.56
N ALA A 11 6.13 -3.40 11.72
CA ALA A 11 5.19 -2.33 12.00
C ALA A 11 4.14 -2.81 12.99
N GLY A 12 3.83 -1.97 14.00
CA GLY A 12 2.86 -2.33 15.01
C GLY A 12 3.40 -3.28 16.07
N LYS A 13 2.49 -3.91 16.82
CA LYS A 13 2.84 -4.74 17.98
C LYS A 13 3.20 -6.17 17.61
N LYS A 14 2.78 -6.63 16.45
CA LYS A 14 3.03 -7.99 15.98
C LYS A 14 3.19 -8.00 14.46
N ASP A 15 3.82 -9.06 13.97
CA ASP A 15 3.93 -9.28 12.53
C ASP A 15 2.58 -9.71 11.97
N SER A 16 2.03 -8.94 11.05
CA SER A 16 0.72 -9.17 10.42
C SER A 16 0.79 -10.03 9.16
N THR A 17 1.97 -10.52 8.79
CA THR A 17 2.19 -11.21 7.50
C THR A 17 1.25 -12.41 7.32
N GLU A 18 1.18 -13.31 8.28
CA GLU A 18 0.36 -14.51 8.14
C GLU A 18 -1.14 -14.20 8.16
N GLU A 19 -1.55 -13.24 8.97
CA GLU A 19 -2.94 -12.78 9.01
C GLU A 19 -3.37 -12.23 7.65
N ILE A 20 -2.54 -11.40 7.05
CA ILE A 20 -2.82 -10.81 5.74
C ILE A 20 -2.79 -11.90 4.66
N ARG A 21 -1.80 -12.77 4.69
CA ARG A 21 -1.68 -13.87 3.72
C ARG A 21 -2.93 -14.76 3.74
N GLU A 22 -3.40 -15.13 4.91
CA GLU A 22 -4.59 -15.95 5.06
C GLU A 22 -5.83 -15.23 4.53
N ALA A 23 -6.04 -13.96 4.91
CA ALA A 23 -7.19 -13.19 4.47
C ALA A 23 -7.21 -13.00 2.95
N VAL A 24 -6.05 -12.70 2.35
CA VAL A 24 -5.93 -12.51 0.91
C VAL A 24 -6.17 -13.81 0.15
N SER A 25 -5.64 -14.93 0.64
CA SER A 25 -5.80 -16.22 -0.03
C SER A 25 -7.24 -16.71 -0.07
N LYS A 26 -8.07 -16.24 0.87
CA LYS A 26 -9.51 -16.57 0.87
C LYS A 26 -10.31 -15.73 -0.12
N ARG A 27 -9.78 -14.58 -0.52
CA ARG A 27 -10.50 -13.60 -1.35
C ARG A 27 -10.05 -13.62 -2.81
N LEU A 28 -8.76 -13.85 -3.07
CA LEU A 28 -8.16 -13.77 -4.39
C LEU A 28 -7.52 -15.09 -4.79
N ASN A 29 -7.50 -15.35 -6.09
CA ASN A 29 -6.77 -16.49 -6.65
C ASN A 29 -5.27 -16.20 -6.64
N ALA A 30 -4.46 -17.26 -6.67
CA ALA A 30 -3.01 -17.13 -6.56
C ALA A 30 -2.38 -16.27 -7.66
N ASP A 31 -3.00 -16.20 -8.84
CA ASP A 31 -2.51 -15.40 -9.96
C ASP A 31 -2.96 -13.93 -9.91
N GLU A 32 -3.83 -13.58 -8.93
CA GLU A 32 -4.35 -12.22 -8.79
C GLU A 32 -3.59 -11.38 -7.78
N TYR A 33 -2.69 -11.95 -6.99
CA TYR A 33 -2.00 -11.21 -5.96
C TYR A 33 -0.54 -11.62 -5.78
N VAL A 34 0.20 -10.70 -5.16
CA VAL A 34 1.59 -10.91 -4.75
C VAL A 34 1.71 -10.41 -3.31
N ILE A 35 2.45 -11.10 -2.47
CA ILE A 35 2.79 -10.67 -1.13
C ILE A 35 4.29 -10.48 -1.05
N TYR A 36 4.72 -9.28 -0.69
CA TYR A 36 6.13 -8.97 -0.50
C TYR A 36 6.36 -8.46 0.92
N VAL A 37 7.28 -9.12 1.64
CA VAL A 37 7.64 -8.74 3.01
C VAL A 37 8.94 -7.96 2.96
N THR A 38 8.93 -6.73 3.44
CA THR A 38 10.11 -5.85 3.39
C THR A 38 11.17 -6.30 4.38
N LYS A 39 12.45 -6.04 4.06
CA LYS A 39 13.61 -6.52 4.82
C LYS A 39 14.37 -5.41 5.52
N LYS A 40 14.21 -4.16 5.09
CA LYS A 40 14.98 -3.02 5.60
C LYS A 40 14.30 -1.71 5.19
N PRO A 41 14.71 -0.56 5.75
CA PRO A 41 14.21 0.74 5.30
C PRO A 41 14.43 0.94 3.80
N LEU A 42 13.49 1.59 3.14
CA LEU A 42 13.45 1.89 1.71
C LEU A 42 13.20 0.67 0.80
N ASP A 43 13.11 -0.53 1.37
CA ASP A 43 12.87 -1.73 0.57
C ASP A 43 11.49 -1.71 -0.10
N ALA A 44 10.48 -1.16 0.58
CA ALA A 44 9.14 -1.03 0.00
C ALA A 44 9.16 -0.10 -1.22
N TRP A 45 9.86 1.04 -1.12
CA TRP A 45 10.03 1.96 -2.25
C TRP A 45 10.68 1.27 -3.45
N ARG A 46 11.79 0.59 -3.20
CA ARG A 46 12.54 -0.12 -4.25
C ARG A 46 11.68 -1.18 -4.93
N PHE A 47 11.03 -2.03 -4.14
CA PHE A 47 10.22 -3.11 -4.67
C PHE A 47 9.06 -2.59 -5.53
N VAL A 48 8.31 -1.61 -5.02
CA VAL A 48 7.17 -1.04 -5.74
C VAL A 48 7.62 -0.40 -7.06
N HIS A 49 8.69 0.38 -7.00
CA HIS A 49 9.22 1.04 -8.19
C HIS A 49 9.65 0.03 -9.26
N GLU A 50 10.41 -0.98 -8.88
CA GLU A 50 10.87 -2.02 -9.81
C GLU A 50 9.71 -2.85 -10.37
N TYR A 51 8.76 -3.19 -9.54
CA TYR A 51 7.60 -3.97 -9.94
C TYR A 51 6.74 -3.21 -10.96
N ALA A 52 6.46 -1.95 -10.69
CA ALA A 52 5.66 -1.11 -11.59
C ALA A 52 6.40 -0.83 -12.90
N ALA A 53 7.70 -0.56 -12.83
CA ALA A 53 8.51 -0.28 -14.03
C ALA A 53 8.55 -1.48 -14.99
N ALA A 54 8.50 -2.69 -14.45
CA ALA A 54 8.51 -3.92 -15.26
C ALA A 54 7.15 -4.25 -15.88
N ARG A 55 6.06 -3.58 -15.45
CA ARG A 55 4.69 -3.89 -15.86
C ARG A 55 3.91 -2.65 -16.25
N PRO A 56 4.37 -1.90 -17.27
CA PRO A 56 3.78 -0.59 -17.60
C PRO A 56 2.36 -0.65 -18.15
N ASP A 57 1.93 -1.80 -18.66
CA ASP A 57 0.60 -1.96 -19.28
C ASP A 57 -0.38 -2.75 -18.39
N GLU A 58 0.03 -3.19 -17.22
CA GLU A 58 -0.80 -3.98 -16.32
C GLU A 58 -1.40 -3.09 -15.22
N PRO A 59 -2.73 -3.12 -15.00
CA PRO A 59 -3.31 -2.41 -13.87
C PRO A 59 -2.82 -3.00 -12.55
N LEU A 60 -2.24 -2.16 -11.70
CA LEU A 60 -1.61 -2.56 -10.44
C LEU A 60 -2.24 -1.82 -9.28
N ARG A 61 -2.46 -2.51 -8.18
CA ARG A 61 -2.86 -1.88 -6.93
C ARG A 61 -1.95 -2.38 -5.82
N PHE A 62 -1.19 -1.45 -5.23
CA PHE A 62 -0.29 -1.75 -4.13
C PHE A 62 -0.96 -1.41 -2.81
N TYR A 63 -0.83 -2.29 -1.84
CA TYR A 63 -1.36 -2.08 -0.50
C TYR A 63 -0.20 -1.97 0.47
N ALA A 64 -0.07 -0.80 1.10
CA ALA A 64 0.95 -0.56 2.12
C ALA A 64 0.46 -1.16 3.44
N CYS A 65 1.10 -2.22 3.88
CA CYS A 65 0.74 -2.91 5.12
C CYS A 65 1.75 -2.56 6.19
N GLY A 66 1.49 -1.48 6.91
CA GLY A 66 2.40 -0.93 7.92
C GLY A 66 1.88 0.40 8.44
N GLY A 67 2.78 1.27 8.85
CA GLY A 67 2.48 2.61 9.31
C GLY A 67 2.66 3.66 8.22
N ASP A 68 2.75 4.93 8.63
CA ASP A 68 2.92 6.06 7.70
C ASP A 68 4.21 5.96 6.90
N GLY A 69 5.28 5.43 7.50
CA GLY A 69 6.55 5.25 6.81
C GLY A 69 6.44 4.28 5.64
N THR A 70 5.77 3.14 5.85
CA THR A 70 5.54 2.16 4.80
C THR A 70 4.66 2.76 3.69
N LEU A 71 3.60 3.47 4.07
CA LEU A 71 2.72 4.13 3.11
C LEU A 71 3.49 5.13 2.25
N ASN A 72 4.34 5.95 2.86
CA ASN A 72 5.15 6.92 2.11
C ASN A 72 6.12 6.24 1.15
N GLU A 73 6.75 5.14 1.54
CA GLU A 73 7.64 4.40 0.64
C GLU A 73 6.87 3.81 -0.55
N VAL A 74 5.70 3.24 -0.32
CA VAL A 74 4.88 2.66 -1.38
C VAL A 74 4.40 3.74 -2.34
N VAL A 75 3.91 4.87 -1.82
CA VAL A 75 3.45 6.00 -2.64
C VAL A 75 4.60 6.55 -3.50
N ASN A 76 5.78 6.75 -2.91
CA ASN A 76 6.93 7.23 -3.66
C ASN A 76 7.39 6.24 -4.73
N GLY A 77 7.32 4.95 -4.43
CA GLY A 77 7.66 3.91 -5.40
C GLY A 77 6.68 3.84 -6.57
N ALA A 78 5.41 4.09 -6.31
CA ALA A 78 4.35 4.06 -7.33
C ALA A 78 4.23 5.38 -8.11
N ALA A 79 4.79 6.45 -7.62
CA ALA A 79 4.67 7.77 -8.24
C ALA A 79 5.26 7.76 -9.66
N GLY A 80 4.54 8.36 -10.59
CA GLY A 80 4.94 8.41 -12.00
C GLY A 80 4.46 7.22 -12.84
N PHE A 81 3.80 6.24 -12.23
CA PHE A 81 3.21 5.10 -12.96
C PHE A 81 1.69 5.24 -12.97
N PRO A 82 1.09 5.68 -14.10
CA PRO A 82 -0.36 5.94 -14.15
C PRO A 82 -1.22 4.67 -14.01
N ASN A 83 -0.62 3.50 -14.20
CA ASN A 83 -1.30 2.21 -14.05
C ASN A 83 -1.26 1.69 -12.61
N ALA A 84 -0.61 2.42 -11.69
CA ALA A 84 -0.46 1.99 -10.29
C ALA A 84 -1.32 2.83 -9.36
N ALA A 85 -2.11 2.16 -8.53
CA ALA A 85 -2.86 2.79 -7.45
C ALA A 85 -2.31 2.28 -6.11
N VAL A 86 -2.54 3.03 -5.03
CA VAL A 86 -2.06 2.68 -3.70
C VAL A 86 -3.22 2.65 -2.72
N GLY A 87 -3.33 1.55 -2.00
CA GLY A 87 -4.23 1.41 -0.87
C GLY A 87 -3.43 1.21 0.41
N CYS A 88 -4.12 0.97 1.53
CA CYS A 88 -3.46 0.87 2.82
C CYS A 88 -4.13 -0.15 3.73
N TYR A 89 -3.31 -0.98 4.38
CA TYR A 89 -3.73 -1.84 5.50
C TYR A 89 -2.92 -1.39 6.72
N PRO A 90 -3.53 -0.63 7.65
CA PRO A 90 -2.78 0.04 8.70
C PRO A 90 -2.42 -0.89 9.85
N SER A 91 -1.31 -1.60 9.74
CA SER A 91 -0.80 -2.48 10.79
C SER A 91 0.15 -1.78 11.77
N GLY A 92 0.58 -0.55 11.43
CA GLY A 92 1.40 0.27 12.33
C GLY A 92 0.56 1.16 13.23
N SER A 93 1.22 1.92 14.11
CA SER A 93 0.58 2.94 14.93
C SER A 93 0.72 4.31 14.27
N GLY A 94 -0.23 5.24 14.55
CA GLY A 94 -0.14 6.62 14.12
C GLY A 94 -0.36 6.87 12.64
N ASN A 95 -1.25 6.14 12.01
CA ASN A 95 -1.57 6.33 10.59
C ASN A 95 -2.38 7.61 10.36
N ASP A 96 -1.72 8.78 10.39
CA ASP A 96 -2.38 10.09 10.31
C ASP A 96 -3.14 10.28 9.01
N PHE A 97 -2.60 9.80 7.90
CA PHE A 97 -3.25 9.88 6.60
C PHE A 97 -4.66 9.30 6.63
N LEU A 98 -4.84 8.16 7.30
CA LEU A 98 -6.11 7.45 7.31
C LEU A 98 -7.19 8.11 8.15
N LYS A 99 -6.81 9.01 9.07
CA LYS A 99 -7.78 9.72 9.92
C LYS A 99 -8.74 10.59 9.10
N TYR A 100 -8.34 10.98 7.91
CA TYR A 100 -9.18 11.77 7.01
C TYR A 100 -10.22 10.96 6.26
N PHE A 101 -10.07 9.63 6.21
CA PHE A 101 -10.93 8.74 5.44
C PHE A 101 -11.81 7.85 6.31
N GLY A 102 -11.50 7.72 7.61
CA GLY A 102 -12.26 6.88 8.50
C GLY A 102 -11.44 6.40 9.69
N LYS A 103 -12.01 5.46 10.42
CA LYS A 103 -11.32 4.85 11.56
C LYS A 103 -10.39 3.76 11.08
N LYS A 104 -9.32 3.49 11.86
CA LYS A 104 -8.35 2.43 11.52
C LYS A 104 -9.01 1.10 11.22
N LYS A 105 -10.02 0.71 12.00
CA LYS A 105 -10.72 -0.57 11.82
C LYS A 105 -11.39 -0.71 10.45
N ASP A 106 -11.77 0.41 9.82
CA ASP A 106 -12.41 0.40 8.51
C ASP A 106 -11.46 0.00 7.40
N PHE A 107 -10.16 0.09 7.65
CA PHE A 107 -9.10 -0.24 6.68
C PHE A 107 -8.48 -1.62 6.91
N LEU A 108 -8.89 -2.33 7.98
CA LEU A 108 -8.34 -3.65 8.30
C LEU A 108 -9.15 -4.81 7.69
N ASP A 109 -10.06 -4.50 6.77
CA ASP A 109 -10.87 -5.48 6.06
C ASP A 109 -10.31 -5.65 4.64
N ILE A 110 -9.70 -6.78 4.38
CA ILE A 110 -9.12 -7.09 3.07
C ILE A 110 -10.19 -7.09 1.97
N ASP A 111 -11.39 -7.59 2.25
CA ASP A 111 -12.48 -7.60 1.27
C ASP A 111 -12.85 -6.18 0.86
N ALA A 112 -12.97 -5.29 1.83
CA ALA A 112 -13.29 -3.88 1.58
C ALA A 112 -12.15 -3.19 0.80
N LEU A 113 -10.89 -3.47 1.13
CA LEU A 113 -9.75 -2.90 0.42
C LEU A 113 -9.70 -3.34 -1.04
N VAL A 114 -9.91 -4.62 -1.29
CA VAL A 114 -9.85 -5.16 -2.65
C VAL A 114 -11.00 -4.61 -3.51
N ALA A 115 -12.19 -4.44 -2.92
CA ALA A 115 -13.37 -3.93 -3.60
C ALA A 115 -13.46 -2.40 -3.61
N GLY A 116 -12.62 -1.71 -2.83
CA GLY A 116 -12.72 -0.27 -2.63
C GLY A 116 -12.45 0.56 -3.87
N ALA A 117 -13.04 1.75 -3.90
CA ALA A 117 -12.78 2.74 -4.94
C ALA A 117 -11.48 3.48 -4.63
N GLU A 118 -10.81 3.93 -5.70
CA GLU A 118 -9.60 4.72 -5.58
C GLU A 118 -9.94 6.17 -5.23
N VAL A 119 -9.09 6.79 -4.41
CA VAL A 119 -9.22 8.18 -4.01
C VAL A 119 -7.99 8.94 -4.50
N GLU A 120 -8.21 10.05 -5.17
CA GLU A 120 -7.12 10.90 -5.61
C GLU A 120 -6.59 11.75 -4.47
N VAL A 121 -5.26 11.87 -4.39
CA VAL A 121 -4.58 12.74 -3.43
C VAL A 121 -3.50 13.51 -4.16
N ASP A 122 -3.16 14.69 -3.64
CA ASP A 122 -2.03 15.45 -4.16
C ASP A 122 -0.72 14.86 -3.67
N LEU A 123 0.25 14.76 -4.58
CA LEU A 123 1.61 14.41 -4.24
C LEU A 123 2.47 15.66 -4.37
N LEU A 124 3.02 16.11 -3.26
CA LEU A 124 3.94 17.26 -3.25
C LEU A 124 5.37 16.74 -3.39
N ARG A 125 6.02 17.15 -4.46
CA ARG A 125 7.43 16.80 -4.64
C ARG A 125 8.30 17.73 -3.81
N PHE A 126 9.04 17.14 -2.88
CA PHE A 126 10.01 17.88 -2.06
C PHE A 126 11.38 17.25 -2.27
N SER A 127 12.26 18.00 -2.91
CA SER A 127 13.54 17.48 -3.39
C SER A 127 13.26 16.37 -4.42
N ASP A 128 13.70 15.13 -4.19
CA ASP A 128 13.43 13.98 -5.06
C ASP A 128 12.41 13.02 -4.46
N ARG A 129 11.64 13.47 -3.46
CA ARG A 129 10.63 12.65 -2.76
C ARG A 129 9.25 13.26 -2.90
N TYR A 130 8.24 12.41 -2.80
CA TYR A 130 6.84 12.83 -2.78
C TYR A 130 6.31 12.76 -1.36
N VAL A 131 5.48 13.73 -1.00
CA VAL A 131 4.78 13.79 0.27
C VAL A 131 3.29 13.74 -0.02
N ILE A 132 2.58 12.88 0.70
CA ILE A 132 1.14 12.74 0.52
C ILE A 132 0.44 13.98 1.09
N ASN A 133 -0.42 14.58 0.27
CA ASN A 133 -1.29 15.66 0.70
C ASN A 133 -2.70 15.36 0.23
N ILE A 134 -3.64 15.37 1.16
CA ILE A 134 -5.03 15.00 0.87
C ILE A 134 -5.77 16.20 0.31
N LEU A 135 -6.43 15.99 -0.85
CA LEU A 135 -7.28 17.01 -1.43
C LEU A 135 -8.52 17.23 -0.54
N ASN A 136 -8.83 18.49 -0.29
CA ASN A 136 -10.10 18.85 0.35
C ASN A 136 -11.20 18.69 -0.69
N ILE A 137 -11.97 17.67 -0.49
CA ILE A 137 -13.10 17.37 -1.35
C ILE A 137 -14.34 17.96 -0.72
#